data_c97f65800c18419ccc5def5960810ccc
#
_entry.id   c97f65800c18419ccc5def5960810ccc
#
_cell.length_a   1.000
_cell.length_b   1.000
_cell.length_c   1.000
_cell.angle_alpha   90.00
_cell.angle_beta   90.00
_cell.angle_gamma   90.00
#
_symmetry.space_group_name_H-M   'P 1'
#
loop_
_entity.id
_entity.type
_entity.pdbx_description
1 polymer ?
#
loop_
_entity_poly.entity_id
_entity_poly.type
_entity_poly.pdbx_seq_one_letter_code
_entity_poly.pdbx_strand_id
1 'polypeptide(L)'
;MNLQEAIDAPAWHVDHFPASFWPRATTLNRLTVESRFSPEVLDALRAQGHDVKVGEPWSESRLSACTREHDAKGRLLLRAAANPRGMQGYAVGR
;
A
#
# COMPACT_ATOMS: atom_id res chain seq x y z
N MET A 1 -7.85 7.19 -11.13
CA MET A 1 -7.31 7.82 -9.90
C MET A 1 -5.97 8.47 -10.20
N ASN A 2 -5.62 9.53 -9.49
CA ASN A 2 -4.29 10.14 -9.59
C ASN A 2 -3.26 9.37 -8.74
N LEU A 3 -1.98 9.75 -8.83
CA LEU A 3 -0.89 9.09 -8.14
C LEU A 3 -1.06 9.07 -6.60
N GLN A 4 -1.49 10.19 -6.03
CA GLN A 4 -1.68 10.28 -4.58
C GLN A 4 -2.86 9.45 -4.11
N GLU A 5 -3.98 9.48 -4.83
CA GLU A 5 -5.13 8.62 -4.54
C GLU A 5 -4.78 7.14 -4.57
N ALA A 6 -3.92 6.73 -5.51
CA ALA A 6 -3.46 5.35 -5.60
C ALA A 6 -2.59 4.95 -4.39
N ILE A 7 -1.74 5.85 -3.91
CA ILE A 7 -0.89 5.63 -2.73
C ILE A 7 -1.73 5.66 -1.44
N ASP A 8 -2.75 6.50 -1.40
CA ASP A 8 -3.64 6.65 -0.25
C ASP A 8 -4.68 5.52 -0.13
N ALA A 9 -4.87 4.74 -1.18
CA ALA A 9 -5.78 3.59 -1.13
C ALA A 9 -5.41 2.63 0.01
N PRO A 10 -6.38 1.90 0.59
CA PRO A 10 -6.09 0.92 1.63
C PRO A 10 -5.01 -0.05 1.21
N ALA A 11 -4.04 -0.27 2.07
CA ALA A 11 -2.87 -1.10 1.79
C ALA A 11 -2.88 -2.41 2.59
N TRP A 12 -2.07 -3.35 2.16
CA TRP A 12 -1.98 -4.67 2.74
C TRP A 12 -0.59 -5.27 2.50
N HIS A 13 -0.24 -6.29 3.26
CA HIS A 13 0.93 -7.14 2.99
C HIS A 13 0.66 -8.60 3.39
N VAL A 14 1.51 -9.49 2.91
CA VAL A 14 1.46 -10.91 3.25
C VAL A 14 2.60 -11.28 4.19
N ASP A 15 2.30 -12.10 5.18
CA ASP A 15 3.29 -12.67 6.12
C ASP A 15 3.75 -14.07 5.71
N HIS A 16 3.42 -14.49 4.49
CA HIS A 16 3.66 -15.84 4.00
C HIS A 16 5.15 -16.14 3.78
N PHE A 17 5.93 -15.15 3.37
CA PHE A 17 7.35 -15.31 3.14
C PHE A 17 8.15 -15.12 4.43
N PRO A 18 9.22 -15.91 4.64
CA PRO A 18 10.09 -15.72 5.79
C PRO A 18 10.69 -14.32 5.85
N ALA A 19 10.73 -13.74 7.03
CA ALA A 19 11.38 -12.45 7.26
C ALA A 19 12.88 -12.53 6.95
N SER A 20 13.47 -11.41 6.51
CA SER A 20 14.90 -11.35 6.16
C SER A 20 15.82 -11.50 7.36
N PHE A 21 15.35 -11.13 8.54
CA PHE A 21 16.12 -11.18 9.78
C PHE A 21 15.81 -12.43 10.60
N TRP A 22 16.78 -12.90 11.36
CA TRP A 22 16.58 -13.98 12.31
C TRP A 22 15.51 -13.60 13.37
N PRO A 23 14.56 -14.51 13.74
CA PRO A 23 14.48 -15.94 13.41
C PRO A 23 13.79 -16.30 12.09
N ARG A 24 13.65 -15.35 11.15
CA ARG A 24 13.00 -15.55 9.84
C ARG A 24 11.55 -16.02 9.97
N ALA A 25 10.80 -15.36 10.83
CA ALA A 25 9.41 -15.69 11.11
C ALA A 25 8.56 -15.63 9.83
N THR A 26 7.63 -16.56 9.74
CA THR A 26 6.62 -16.61 8.68
C THR A 26 5.28 -17.06 9.24
N THR A 27 4.19 -16.62 8.64
CA THR A 27 2.85 -17.11 8.95
C THR A 27 2.14 -17.40 7.63
N LEU A 28 1.89 -18.70 7.38
CA LEU A 28 1.26 -19.14 6.14
C LEU A 28 -0.18 -18.59 6.03
N ASN A 29 -0.56 -18.19 4.81
CA ASN A 29 -1.88 -17.67 4.46
C ASN A 29 -2.30 -16.38 5.17
N ARG A 30 -1.44 -15.78 6.00
CA ARG A 30 -1.78 -14.53 6.66
C ARG A 30 -1.69 -13.36 5.70
N LEU A 31 -2.77 -12.59 5.68
CA LEU A 31 -2.90 -11.33 4.97
C LEU A 31 -3.19 -10.23 6.00
N THR A 32 -2.26 -9.32 6.19
CA THR A 32 -2.46 -8.17 7.05
C THR A 32 -2.94 -7.00 6.21
N VAL A 33 -4.09 -6.43 6.58
CA VAL A 33 -4.76 -5.37 5.83
C VAL A 33 -5.07 -4.18 6.73
N GLU A 34 -5.11 -2.98 6.17
CA GLU A 34 -5.60 -1.82 6.89
C GLU A 34 -7.10 -1.93 7.17
N SER A 35 -7.56 -1.39 8.30
CA SER A 35 -8.98 -1.35 8.67
C SER A 35 -9.86 -0.51 7.74
N ARG A 36 -9.27 0.15 6.76
CA ARG A 36 -9.95 0.98 5.76
C ARG A 36 -10.57 0.19 4.60
N PHE A 37 -10.33 -1.11 4.53
CA PHE A 37 -11.05 -1.99 3.61
C PHE A 37 -12.49 -2.20 4.05
N SER A 38 -13.41 -2.34 3.09
CA SER A 38 -14.80 -2.60 3.41
C SER A 38 -14.99 -4.00 4.04
N PRO A 39 -15.94 -4.16 4.95
CA PRO A 39 -16.23 -5.47 5.57
C PRO A 39 -16.50 -6.58 4.55
N GLU A 40 -17.18 -6.25 3.45
CA GLU A 40 -17.53 -7.22 2.39
C GLU A 40 -16.27 -7.78 1.71
N VAL A 41 -15.25 -6.93 1.49
CA VAL A 41 -13.97 -7.37 0.93
C VAL A 41 -13.23 -8.27 1.91
N LEU A 42 -13.22 -7.92 3.19
CA LEU A 42 -12.59 -8.72 4.24
C LEU A 42 -13.24 -10.09 4.37
N ASP A 43 -14.56 -10.15 4.32
CA ASP A 43 -15.32 -11.40 4.40
C ASP A 43 -15.09 -12.28 3.15
N ALA A 44 -15.04 -11.68 1.98
CA ALA A 44 -14.71 -12.38 0.75
C ALA A 44 -13.29 -13.00 0.78
N LEU A 45 -12.31 -12.27 1.30
CA LEU A 45 -10.94 -12.78 1.46
C LEU A 45 -10.88 -13.94 2.47
N ARG A 46 -11.60 -13.86 3.57
CA ARG A 46 -11.71 -14.97 4.54
C ARG A 46 -12.40 -16.20 3.93
N ALA A 47 -13.44 -15.99 3.13
CA ALA A 47 -14.13 -17.07 2.43
C ALA A 47 -13.22 -17.79 1.41
N GLN A 48 -12.22 -17.10 0.85
CA GLN A 48 -11.21 -17.68 -0.02
C GLN A 48 -10.09 -18.42 0.74
N GLY A 49 -10.10 -18.43 2.06
CA GLY A 49 -9.16 -19.17 2.90
C GLY A 49 -7.98 -18.35 3.42
N HIS A 50 -8.00 -17.02 3.28
CA HIS A 50 -6.98 -16.17 3.87
C HIS A 50 -7.21 -15.99 5.38
N ASP A 51 -6.11 -16.06 6.16
CA ASP A 51 -6.08 -15.62 7.56
C ASP A 51 -5.92 -14.09 7.57
N VAL A 52 -7.06 -13.38 7.56
CA VAL A 52 -7.08 -11.91 7.46
C VAL A 52 -6.89 -11.28 8.83
N LYS A 53 -5.74 -10.63 9.03
CA LYS A 53 -5.46 -9.77 10.18
C LYS A 53 -5.76 -8.32 9.80
N VAL A 54 -6.65 -7.69 10.56
CA VAL A 54 -6.97 -6.26 10.36
C VAL A 54 -6.10 -5.42 11.29
N GLY A 55 -5.29 -4.56 10.69
CA GLY A 55 -4.43 -3.61 11.39
C GLY A 55 -5.10 -2.25 11.60
N GLU A 56 -4.30 -1.27 12.00
CA GLU A 56 -4.75 0.10 12.17
C GLU A 56 -4.96 0.79 10.79
N PRO A 57 -5.74 1.88 10.74
CA PRO A 57 -5.79 2.69 9.52
C PRO A 57 -4.41 3.30 9.25
N TRP A 58 -4.00 3.28 7.98
CA TRP A 58 -2.70 3.82 7.54
C TRP A 58 -1.47 3.11 8.13
N SER A 59 -1.60 1.83 8.49
CA SER A 59 -0.51 1.07 9.11
C SER A 59 0.39 0.35 8.10
N GLU A 60 -0.14 0.03 6.92
CA GLU A 60 0.52 -0.85 5.97
C GLU A 60 1.19 -0.08 4.83
N SER A 61 2.24 -0.68 4.26
CA SER A 61 2.95 -0.15 3.08
C SER A 61 3.80 1.10 3.35
N ARG A 62 4.78 1.30 2.47
CA ARG A 62 5.67 2.47 2.44
C ARG A 62 5.98 2.82 0.99
N LEU A 63 4.93 3.06 0.21
CA LEU A 63 5.02 3.28 -1.22
C LEU A 63 5.20 4.77 -1.55
N SER A 64 6.10 5.06 -2.47
CA SER A 64 6.21 6.37 -3.10
C SER A 64 6.29 6.18 -4.61
N ALA A 65 5.86 7.16 -5.36
CA ALA A 65 5.85 7.08 -6.83
C ALA A 65 6.21 8.42 -7.47
N CYS A 66 6.80 8.34 -8.65
CA CYS A 66 6.98 9.50 -9.51
C CYS A 66 6.70 9.10 -10.96
N THR A 67 6.21 10.06 -11.74
CA THR A 67 6.02 9.89 -13.18
C THR A 67 6.71 11.01 -13.97
N ARG A 68 7.10 10.66 -15.19
CA ARG A 68 7.56 11.59 -16.22
C ARG A 68 6.72 11.37 -17.46
N GLU A 69 5.97 12.36 -17.83
CA GLU A 69 5.02 12.28 -18.93
C GLU A 69 5.00 13.60 -19.73
N HIS A 70 4.31 13.63 -20.84
CA HIS A 70 4.07 14.86 -21.59
C HIS A 70 2.57 15.17 -21.59
N ASP A 71 2.23 16.44 -21.40
CA ASP A 71 0.85 16.89 -21.52
C ASP A 71 0.36 16.90 -22.97
N ALA A 72 -0.91 17.23 -23.19
CA ALA A 72 -1.51 17.30 -24.51
C ALA A 72 -0.83 18.33 -25.46
N LYS A 73 -0.05 19.26 -24.91
CA LYS A 73 0.71 20.26 -25.67
C LYS A 73 2.18 19.86 -25.85
N GLY A 74 2.56 18.64 -25.46
CA GLY A 74 3.92 18.12 -25.56
C GLY A 74 4.89 18.66 -24.51
N ARG A 75 4.41 19.36 -23.46
CA ARG A 75 5.25 19.88 -22.39
C ARG A 75 5.54 18.78 -21.37
N LEU A 76 6.79 18.75 -20.90
CA LEU A 76 7.19 17.81 -19.86
C LEU A 76 6.40 18.06 -18.56
N LEU A 77 5.81 17.02 -18.05
CA LEU A 77 5.09 17.01 -16.78
C LEU A 77 5.73 15.98 -15.84
N LEU A 78 6.17 16.44 -14.69
CA LEU A 78 6.68 15.60 -13.61
C LEU A 78 5.66 15.57 -12.49
N ARG A 79 5.36 14.37 -11.99
CA ARG A 79 4.49 14.20 -10.83
C ARG A 79 5.18 13.33 -9.80
N ALA A 80 4.90 13.60 -8.55
CA ALA A 80 5.37 12.79 -7.43
C ALA A 80 4.26 12.61 -6.41
N ALA A 81 4.26 11.46 -5.76
CA ALA A 81 3.36 11.18 -4.65
C ALA A 81 4.10 10.44 -3.56
N ALA A 82 3.81 10.74 -2.32
CA ALA A 82 4.47 10.18 -1.17
C ALA A 82 3.48 9.51 -0.23
N ASN A 83 3.97 8.45 0.42
CA ASN A 83 3.22 7.71 1.40
C ASN A 83 2.97 8.56 2.66
N PRO A 84 1.71 8.74 3.10
CA PRO A 84 1.41 9.46 4.34
C PRO A 84 1.67 8.63 5.61
N ARG A 85 1.84 7.31 5.45
CA ARG A 85 1.99 6.37 6.56
C ARG A 85 3.33 6.55 7.26
N GLY A 86 3.30 6.65 8.57
CA GLY A 86 4.50 6.87 9.38
C GLY A 86 5.11 8.27 9.25
N MET A 87 4.46 9.19 8.53
CA MET A 87 4.86 10.59 8.37
C MET A 87 6.34 10.78 7.95
N GLN A 88 6.86 9.85 7.13
CA GLN A 88 8.28 9.80 6.73
C GLN A 88 8.53 10.19 5.28
N GLY A 89 7.46 10.39 4.50
CA GLY A 89 7.57 10.70 3.08
C GLY A 89 6.84 11.98 2.71
N TYR A 90 7.43 12.74 1.79
CA TYR A 90 6.78 13.89 1.15
C TYR A 90 7.24 14.03 -0.29
N ALA A 91 6.36 14.56 -1.12
CA ALA A 91 6.62 14.82 -2.52
C ALA A 91 6.88 16.32 -2.71
N VAL A 92 7.96 16.66 -3.42
CA VAL A 92 8.35 18.04 -3.73
C VAL A 92 8.58 18.17 -5.22
N GLY A 93 8.05 19.24 -5.82
CA GLY A 93 8.23 19.57 -7.23
C GLY A 93 8.67 21.02 -7.43
N ARG A 94 9.18 21.30 -8.64
CA ARG A 94 9.47 22.66 -9.15
C ARG A 94 8.56 22.96 -10.31
#